data_5d8c77efb4109e6924e79d71b85d9cd6
#
_entry.id   5d8c77efb4109e6924e79d71b85d9cd6
#
_cell.length_a   1.000
_cell.length_b   1.000
_cell.length_c   1.000
_cell.angle_alpha   90.00
_cell.angle_beta   90.00
_cell.angle_gamma   90.00
#
_symmetry.space_group_name_H-M   'P 1'
#
loop_
_entity.id
_entity.type
_entity.pdbx_description
1 polymer ?
#
loop_
_entity_poly.entity_id
_entity_poly.type
_entity_poly.pdbx_seq_one_letter_code
_entity_poly.pdbx_strand_id
1 'polypeptide(L)'
;MAEVKLKNITKKYGDVTAVQNMSLDIPHNEFLVLVGPSGCGKSTTLRMIAGLEEISGGEIYIGDQVVNEKDPKDRNISMVFQNYALYPHMTVEENLGFSLKIAKEDKEEIETRVKEAVQILGLEELRKRKPSQLSGGQRQRVAMGRAIARNPKVFLFDEPLSNLDAKLRGQVRIQIKKLQRDMNVTSIFVTHDQVEAMTLGDRLAVINEGIIEQLGTPIDIYEKPESIFVGEFIGSPQMNFVNGTVNNNTFESKGFKINIDKKIDNTDTVLGFRAEHIQL
;
A
#
# COMPACT_ATOMS: atom_id res chain seq x y z
N MET A 1 -6.10 -19.73 -3.39
CA MET A 1 -6.42 -18.44 -2.75
C MET A 1 -5.23 -18.06 -1.90
N ALA A 2 -4.80 -16.82 -1.89
CA ALA A 2 -3.63 -16.45 -1.11
C ALA A 2 -4.00 -15.30 -0.16
N GLU A 3 -4.11 -15.61 1.12
CA GLU A 3 -4.01 -14.66 2.21
C GLU A 3 -2.53 -14.38 2.50
N VAL A 4 -2.23 -13.24 3.11
CA VAL A 4 -0.90 -12.91 3.63
C VAL A 4 -1.01 -12.65 5.11
N LYS A 5 -0.18 -13.33 5.91
CA LYS A 5 -0.15 -13.11 7.37
C LYS A 5 1.25 -12.75 7.84
N LEU A 6 1.33 -11.72 8.62
CA LEU A 6 2.52 -11.30 9.33
C LEU A 6 2.32 -11.62 10.81
N LYS A 7 3.22 -12.38 11.41
CA LYS A 7 3.17 -12.71 12.83
C LYS A 7 4.41 -12.19 13.53
N ASN A 8 4.23 -11.14 14.32
CA ASN A 8 5.25 -10.53 15.17
C ASN A 8 6.55 -10.23 14.39
N ILE A 9 6.43 -9.81 13.11
CA ILE A 9 7.60 -9.55 12.30
C ILE A 9 8.39 -8.35 12.83
N THR A 10 9.70 -8.50 12.85
CA THR A 10 10.64 -7.48 13.29
C THR A 10 11.75 -7.35 12.28
N LYS A 11 12.18 -6.10 11.99
CA LYS A 11 13.37 -5.82 11.19
C LYS A 11 14.26 -4.85 11.93
N LYS A 12 15.53 -5.26 12.08
CA LYS A 12 16.59 -4.44 12.67
C LYS A 12 17.73 -4.23 11.67
N TYR A 13 18.26 -3.03 11.62
CA TYR A 13 19.48 -2.65 10.91
C TYR A 13 20.48 -2.13 11.93
N GLY A 14 21.37 -2.99 12.41
CA GLY A 14 22.21 -2.67 13.57
C GLY A 14 21.34 -2.33 14.79
N ASP A 15 21.50 -1.12 15.32
CA ASP A 15 20.75 -0.63 16.50
C ASP A 15 19.38 -0.03 16.14
N VAL A 16 19.07 0.15 14.85
CA VAL A 16 17.81 0.76 14.42
C VAL A 16 16.77 -0.32 14.16
N THR A 17 15.63 -0.24 14.86
CA THR A 17 14.48 -1.10 14.61
C THR A 17 13.54 -0.42 13.62
N ALA A 18 13.53 -0.89 12.37
CA ALA A 18 12.72 -0.32 11.29
C ALA A 18 11.27 -0.85 11.26
N VAL A 19 11.05 -2.09 11.74
CA VAL A 19 9.73 -2.70 11.93
C VAL A 19 9.74 -3.42 13.26
N GLN A 20 8.73 -3.17 14.10
CA GLN A 20 8.70 -3.63 15.48
C GLN A 20 7.48 -4.50 15.75
N ASN A 21 7.70 -5.81 15.93
CA ASN A 21 6.69 -6.78 16.36
C ASN A 21 5.33 -6.64 15.64
N MET A 22 5.38 -6.39 14.33
CA MET A 22 4.19 -6.12 13.53
C MET A 22 3.43 -7.41 13.23
N SER A 23 2.13 -7.42 13.55
CA SER A 23 1.20 -8.50 13.18
C SER A 23 0.07 -7.96 12.33
N LEU A 24 -0.25 -8.66 11.22
CA LEU A 24 -1.22 -8.19 10.23
C LEU A 24 -1.77 -9.36 9.43
N ASP A 25 -3.08 -9.52 9.40
CA ASP A 25 -3.77 -10.48 8.57
C ASP A 25 -4.40 -9.76 7.37
N ILE A 26 -4.07 -10.23 6.16
CA ILE A 26 -4.55 -9.69 4.88
C ILE A 26 -5.31 -10.81 4.18
N PRO A 27 -6.65 -10.79 4.22
CA PRO A 27 -7.50 -11.77 3.57
C PRO A 27 -7.27 -11.87 2.06
N HIS A 28 -7.68 -13.00 1.49
CA HIS A 28 -7.68 -13.18 0.04
C HIS A 28 -8.51 -12.10 -0.67
N ASN A 29 -7.97 -11.59 -1.79
CA ASN A 29 -8.58 -10.56 -2.63
C ASN A 29 -8.75 -9.18 -1.96
N GLU A 30 -8.14 -8.96 -0.80
CA GLU A 30 -8.12 -7.64 -0.17
C GLU A 30 -7.11 -6.73 -0.87
N PHE A 31 -7.47 -5.45 -0.97
CA PHE A 31 -6.57 -4.37 -1.31
C PHE A 31 -6.17 -3.62 -0.03
N LEU A 32 -5.05 -4.02 0.56
CA LEU A 32 -4.51 -3.35 1.74
C LEU A 32 -3.57 -2.23 1.35
N VAL A 33 -3.71 -1.06 1.96
CA VAL A 33 -2.75 0.04 1.80
C VAL A 33 -1.96 0.26 3.09
N LEU A 34 -0.63 0.25 2.97
CA LEU A 34 0.29 0.68 4.01
C LEU A 34 0.59 2.16 3.81
N VAL A 35 0.18 3.00 4.74
CA VAL A 35 0.32 4.45 4.66
C VAL A 35 1.00 5.01 5.89
N GLY A 36 1.76 6.09 5.76
CA GLY A 36 2.49 6.72 6.87
C GLY A 36 3.62 7.63 6.36
N PRO A 37 4.32 8.34 7.24
CA PRO A 37 5.41 9.24 6.88
C PRO A 37 6.60 8.49 6.26
N SER A 38 7.48 9.23 5.60
CA SER A 38 8.72 8.66 5.04
C SER A 38 9.57 8.04 6.14
N GLY A 39 10.12 6.85 5.86
CA GLY A 39 11.00 6.16 6.81
C GLY A 39 10.29 5.35 7.91
N CYS A 40 8.96 5.32 8.00
CA CYS A 40 8.24 4.61 9.06
C CYS A 40 8.16 3.08 8.92
N GLY A 41 8.84 2.46 7.92
CA GLY A 41 8.92 1.00 7.77
C GLY A 41 8.03 0.37 6.68
N LYS A 42 7.21 1.14 5.93
CA LYS A 42 6.28 0.62 4.88
C LYS A 42 6.98 -0.21 3.80
N SER A 43 7.94 0.40 3.10
CA SER A 43 8.69 -0.28 2.02
C SER A 43 9.53 -1.42 2.56
N THR A 44 10.04 -1.32 3.78
CA THR A 44 10.75 -2.41 4.47
C THR A 44 9.81 -3.59 4.68
N THR A 45 8.61 -3.35 5.20
CA THR A 45 7.57 -4.40 5.38
C THR A 45 7.22 -5.04 4.04
N LEU A 46 7.00 -4.25 3.00
CA LEU A 46 6.69 -4.76 1.66
C LEU A 46 7.83 -5.64 1.10
N ARG A 47 9.08 -5.20 1.27
CA ARG A 47 10.27 -5.95 0.81
C ARG A 47 10.51 -7.23 1.60
N MET A 48 10.18 -7.27 2.89
CA MET A 48 10.20 -8.50 3.69
C MET A 48 9.17 -9.51 3.17
N ILE A 49 7.95 -9.08 2.83
CA ILE A 49 6.93 -9.94 2.20
C ILE A 49 7.43 -10.45 0.85
N ALA A 50 8.11 -9.61 0.08
CA ALA A 50 8.68 -9.96 -1.22
C ALA A 50 9.89 -10.92 -1.10
N GLY A 51 10.50 -11.07 0.06
CA GLY A 51 11.76 -11.80 0.25
C GLY A 51 12.98 -11.06 -0.28
N LEU A 52 12.86 -9.76 -0.53
CA LEU A 52 13.96 -8.88 -0.91
C LEU A 52 14.72 -8.35 0.30
N GLU A 53 14.15 -8.54 1.47
CA GLU A 53 14.71 -8.16 2.75
C GLU A 53 14.43 -9.27 3.76
N GLU A 54 15.43 -9.71 4.50
CA GLU A 54 15.28 -10.72 5.54
C GLU A 54 14.63 -10.12 6.78
N ILE A 55 13.76 -10.87 7.44
CA ILE A 55 13.24 -10.51 8.76
C ILE A 55 14.26 -10.78 9.85
N SER A 56 14.24 -9.99 10.93
CA SER A 56 15.05 -10.26 12.12
C SER A 56 14.34 -11.17 13.13
N GLY A 57 13.03 -11.34 12.99
CA GLY A 57 12.20 -12.21 13.82
C GLY A 57 10.76 -12.25 13.34
N GLY A 58 9.99 -13.22 13.82
CA GLY A 58 8.61 -13.45 13.44
C GLY A 58 8.45 -14.38 12.24
N GLU A 59 7.26 -14.42 11.67
CA GLU A 59 6.92 -15.30 10.55
C GLU A 59 6.05 -14.58 9.51
N ILE A 60 6.33 -14.84 8.22
CA ILE A 60 5.53 -14.38 7.09
C ILE A 60 4.90 -15.59 6.42
N TYR A 61 3.59 -15.53 6.24
CA TYR A 61 2.82 -16.57 5.53
C TYR A 61 2.25 -16.02 4.23
N ILE A 62 2.29 -16.82 3.17
CA ILE A 62 1.54 -16.62 1.93
C ILE A 62 0.72 -17.88 1.68
N GLY A 63 -0.60 -17.77 1.82
CA GLY A 63 -1.47 -18.93 1.99
C GLY A 63 -1.09 -19.69 3.26
N ASP A 64 -1.03 -21.02 3.18
CA ASP A 64 -0.73 -21.89 4.32
C ASP A 64 0.79 -22.10 4.56
N GLN A 65 1.66 -21.39 3.82
CA GLN A 65 3.10 -21.64 3.85
C GLN A 65 3.86 -20.49 4.50
N VAL A 66 4.74 -20.82 5.45
CA VAL A 66 5.79 -19.90 5.92
C VAL A 66 6.78 -19.68 4.78
N VAL A 67 7.10 -18.41 4.49
CA VAL A 67 7.95 -18.04 3.36
C VAL A 67 9.27 -17.36 3.76
N ASN A 68 9.61 -17.36 5.05
CA ASN A 68 10.81 -16.69 5.55
C ASN A 68 12.06 -17.05 4.75
N GLU A 69 12.29 -18.36 4.58
CA GLU A 69 13.48 -18.92 3.91
C GLU A 69 13.30 -19.10 2.39
N LYS A 70 12.15 -18.69 1.82
CA LYS A 70 11.91 -18.83 0.39
C LYS A 70 12.50 -17.65 -0.37
N ASP A 71 13.23 -17.97 -1.46
CA ASP A 71 13.65 -16.97 -2.43
C ASP A 71 12.46 -16.16 -2.99
N PRO A 72 12.64 -14.89 -3.37
CA PRO A 72 11.57 -14.07 -3.97
C PRO A 72 10.87 -14.73 -5.15
N LYS A 73 11.61 -15.48 -5.99
CA LYS A 73 11.08 -16.18 -7.17
C LYS A 73 10.08 -17.29 -6.81
N ASP A 74 10.21 -17.90 -5.60
CA ASP A 74 9.44 -19.05 -5.14
C ASP A 74 8.24 -18.67 -4.26
N ARG A 75 8.06 -17.35 -3.96
CA ARG A 75 6.95 -16.83 -3.15
C ARG A 75 5.65 -16.65 -3.95
N ASN A 76 5.68 -16.85 -5.27
CA ASN A 76 4.54 -16.64 -6.18
C ASN A 76 3.88 -15.24 -6.02
N ILE A 77 4.73 -14.22 -5.98
CA ILE A 77 4.35 -12.81 -5.89
C ILE A 77 4.86 -12.04 -7.10
N SER A 78 4.27 -10.89 -7.37
CA SER A 78 4.82 -9.90 -8.30
C SER A 78 4.91 -8.55 -7.64
N MET A 79 5.99 -7.82 -7.91
CA MET A 79 6.25 -6.50 -7.33
C MET A 79 6.41 -5.45 -8.41
N VAL A 80 5.74 -4.32 -8.23
CA VAL A 80 5.89 -3.10 -9.00
C VAL A 80 6.68 -2.10 -8.17
N PHE A 81 7.86 -1.71 -8.66
CA PHE A 81 8.77 -0.81 -7.98
C PHE A 81 8.50 0.66 -8.31
N GLN A 82 8.86 1.56 -7.43
CA GLN A 82 8.77 3.01 -7.57
C GLN A 82 9.44 3.54 -8.87
N ASN A 83 10.57 2.96 -9.26
CA ASN A 83 11.32 3.32 -10.47
C ASN A 83 10.95 2.49 -11.70
N TYR A 84 9.82 1.73 -11.63
CA TYR A 84 9.32 0.81 -12.66
C TYR A 84 10.24 -0.37 -12.97
N ALA A 85 11.55 -0.29 -12.74
CA ALA A 85 12.58 -1.32 -12.97
C ALA A 85 12.48 -1.98 -14.35
N LEU A 86 12.17 -1.21 -15.41
CA LEU A 86 12.10 -1.73 -16.79
C LEU A 86 13.50 -2.00 -17.35
N TYR A 87 13.62 -3.04 -18.16
CA TYR A 87 14.84 -3.35 -18.89
C TYR A 87 14.98 -2.38 -20.08
N PRO A 88 15.93 -1.42 -20.05
CA PRO A 88 15.96 -0.31 -21.02
C PRO A 88 16.30 -0.75 -22.45
N HIS A 89 17.00 -1.86 -22.61
CA HIS A 89 17.40 -2.43 -23.90
C HIS A 89 16.33 -3.28 -24.58
N MET A 90 15.30 -3.70 -23.83
CA MET A 90 14.19 -4.55 -24.26
C MET A 90 13.00 -3.71 -24.73
N THR A 91 12.24 -4.21 -25.69
CA THR A 91 10.92 -3.67 -26.06
C THR A 91 9.89 -3.89 -24.96
N VAL A 92 8.70 -3.27 -25.10
CA VAL A 92 7.56 -3.52 -24.20
C VAL A 92 7.23 -5.02 -24.15
N GLU A 93 7.07 -5.66 -25.29
CA GLU A 93 6.75 -7.09 -25.38
C GLU A 93 7.80 -7.98 -24.74
N GLU A 94 9.07 -7.68 -24.95
CA GLU A 94 10.17 -8.39 -24.30
C GLU A 94 10.20 -8.18 -22.80
N ASN A 95 9.94 -6.95 -22.33
CA ASN A 95 9.81 -6.66 -20.90
C ASN A 95 8.70 -7.48 -20.24
N LEU A 96 7.53 -7.57 -20.88
CA LEU A 96 6.38 -8.34 -20.36
C LEU A 96 6.69 -9.84 -20.25
N GLY A 97 7.32 -10.42 -21.28
CA GLY A 97 7.58 -11.86 -21.35
C GLY A 97 8.87 -12.29 -20.63
N PHE A 98 9.72 -11.38 -20.17
CA PHE A 98 11.05 -11.73 -19.69
C PHE A 98 11.06 -12.68 -18.50
N SER A 99 10.21 -12.41 -17.50
CA SER A 99 10.12 -13.26 -16.30
C SER A 99 9.63 -14.69 -16.62
N LEU A 100 8.74 -14.83 -17.60
CA LEU A 100 8.23 -16.13 -18.06
C LEU A 100 9.31 -16.91 -18.82
N LYS A 101 10.13 -16.22 -19.62
CA LYS A 101 11.30 -16.82 -20.28
C LYS A 101 12.32 -17.36 -19.29
N ILE A 102 12.59 -16.62 -18.20
CA ILE A 102 13.48 -17.08 -17.12
C ILE A 102 12.90 -18.30 -16.40
N ALA A 103 11.57 -18.31 -16.21
CA ALA A 103 10.86 -19.46 -15.62
C ALA A 103 10.82 -20.68 -16.54
N LYS A 104 11.30 -20.54 -17.81
CA LYS A 104 11.29 -21.57 -18.84
C LYS A 104 9.87 -22.05 -19.20
N GLU A 105 8.90 -21.15 -19.15
CA GLU A 105 7.55 -21.41 -19.65
C GLU A 105 7.55 -21.65 -21.17
N ASP A 106 6.57 -22.39 -21.66
CA ASP A 106 6.43 -22.66 -23.09
C ASP A 106 6.17 -21.37 -23.89
N LYS A 107 6.67 -21.35 -25.13
CA LYS A 107 6.59 -20.17 -25.99
C LYS A 107 5.15 -19.72 -26.25
N GLU A 108 4.24 -20.66 -26.48
CA GLU A 108 2.81 -20.38 -26.70
C GLU A 108 2.15 -19.77 -25.46
N GLU A 109 2.49 -20.26 -24.28
CA GLU A 109 2.01 -19.71 -23.01
C GLU A 109 2.53 -18.28 -22.78
N ILE A 110 3.82 -18.03 -23.07
CA ILE A 110 4.41 -16.69 -22.99
C ILE A 110 3.68 -15.72 -23.94
N GLU A 111 3.45 -16.12 -25.19
CA GLU A 111 2.75 -15.29 -26.17
C GLU A 111 1.32 -14.97 -25.73
N THR A 112 0.61 -15.95 -25.19
CA THR A 112 -0.76 -15.80 -24.68
C THR A 112 -0.80 -14.82 -23.52
N ARG A 113 0.00 -15.02 -22.47
CA ARG A 113 0.04 -14.13 -21.28
C ARG A 113 0.49 -12.71 -21.62
N VAL A 114 1.47 -12.56 -22.50
CA VAL A 114 1.91 -11.24 -22.98
C VAL A 114 0.79 -10.55 -23.75
N LYS A 115 0.07 -11.25 -24.62
CA LYS A 115 -1.06 -10.70 -25.37
C LYS A 115 -2.18 -10.23 -24.43
N GLU A 116 -2.53 -11.04 -23.43
CA GLU A 116 -3.52 -10.68 -22.42
C GLU A 116 -3.09 -9.42 -21.63
N ALA A 117 -1.85 -9.37 -21.14
CA ALA A 117 -1.33 -8.21 -20.42
C ALA A 117 -1.34 -6.94 -21.30
N VAL A 118 -1.00 -7.06 -22.58
CA VAL A 118 -1.06 -5.96 -23.55
C VAL A 118 -2.49 -5.45 -23.72
N GLN A 119 -3.48 -6.34 -23.86
CA GLN A 119 -4.90 -5.96 -24.00
C GLN A 119 -5.47 -5.30 -22.75
N ILE A 120 -5.22 -5.88 -21.58
CA ILE A 120 -5.68 -5.34 -20.28
C ILE A 120 -5.19 -3.90 -20.06
N LEU A 121 -3.97 -3.60 -20.53
CA LEU A 121 -3.30 -2.31 -20.26
C LEU A 121 -3.33 -1.33 -21.43
N GLY A 122 -3.92 -1.70 -22.57
CA GLY A 122 -3.97 -0.85 -23.78
C GLY A 122 -2.57 -0.51 -24.28
N LEU A 123 -1.72 -1.53 -24.48
CA LEU A 123 -0.33 -1.38 -24.91
C LEU A 123 -0.09 -1.86 -26.36
N GLU A 124 -1.14 -2.15 -27.13
CA GLU A 124 -1.07 -2.76 -28.47
C GLU A 124 -0.11 -2.00 -29.40
N GLU A 125 -0.28 -0.69 -29.51
CA GLU A 125 0.50 0.19 -30.36
C GLU A 125 1.94 0.44 -29.85
N LEU A 126 2.23 0.00 -28.62
CA LEU A 126 3.49 0.25 -27.95
C LEU A 126 4.40 -0.98 -27.87
N ARG A 127 3.93 -2.15 -28.28
CA ARG A 127 4.61 -3.47 -28.10
C ARG A 127 6.08 -3.45 -28.52
N LYS A 128 6.40 -2.79 -29.64
CA LYS A 128 7.76 -2.75 -30.21
C LYS A 128 8.61 -1.58 -29.72
N ARG A 129 8.05 -0.69 -28.91
CA ARG A 129 8.79 0.47 -28.35
C ARG A 129 9.67 0.04 -27.19
N LYS A 130 10.78 0.77 -26.99
CA LYS A 130 11.65 0.64 -25.81
C LYS A 130 11.23 1.65 -24.74
N PRO A 131 11.59 1.45 -23.46
CA PRO A 131 11.26 2.33 -22.35
C PRO A 131 11.60 3.81 -22.57
N SER A 132 12.69 4.12 -23.29
CA SER A 132 13.09 5.49 -23.64
C SER A 132 12.10 6.22 -24.54
N GLN A 133 11.24 5.47 -25.25
CA GLN A 133 10.25 6.00 -26.20
C GLN A 133 8.84 6.11 -25.58
N LEU A 134 8.73 5.89 -24.26
CA LEU A 134 7.47 5.85 -23.52
C LEU A 134 7.35 7.02 -22.55
N SER A 135 6.13 7.54 -22.39
CA SER A 135 5.80 8.46 -21.29
C SER A 135 5.88 7.78 -19.92
N GLY A 136 5.88 8.56 -18.83
CA GLY A 136 5.88 8.04 -17.46
C GLY A 136 4.77 7.02 -17.21
N GLY A 137 3.52 7.37 -17.57
CA GLY A 137 2.38 6.46 -17.39
C GLY A 137 2.40 5.24 -18.31
N GLN A 138 3.00 5.37 -19.51
CA GLN A 138 3.21 4.20 -20.37
C GLN A 138 4.24 3.25 -19.77
N ARG A 139 5.36 3.77 -19.22
CA ARG A 139 6.35 2.96 -18.51
C ARG A 139 5.74 2.25 -17.30
N GLN A 140 4.90 2.95 -16.54
CA GLN A 140 4.22 2.33 -15.42
C GLN A 140 3.27 1.22 -15.85
N ARG A 141 2.45 1.40 -16.91
CA ARG A 141 1.61 0.34 -17.46
C ARG A 141 2.44 -0.89 -17.89
N VAL A 142 3.61 -0.68 -18.47
CA VAL A 142 4.52 -1.78 -18.79
C VAL A 142 5.02 -2.49 -17.53
N ALA A 143 5.36 -1.76 -16.47
CA ALA A 143 5.76 -2.36 -15.19
C ALA A 143 4.62 -3.19 -14.55
N MET A 144 3.39 -2.69 -14.62
CA MET A 144 2.19 -3.45 -14.21
C MET A 144 2.01 -4.70 -15.09
N GLY A 145 2.19 -4.58 -16.41
CA GLY A 145 2.07 -5.71 -17.34
C GLY A 145 3.06 -6.84 -17.03
N ARG A 146 4.29 -6.52 -16.64
CA ARG A 146 5.27 -7.51 -16.17
C ARG A 146 4.76 -8.28 -14.95
N ALA A 147 4.09 -7.58 -14.04
CA ALA A 147 3.53 -8.19 -12.85
C ALA A 147 2.32 -9.08 -13.19
N ILE A 148 1.43 -8.63 -14.10
CA ILE A 148 0.25 -9.35 -14.57
C ILE A 148 0.63 -10.62 -15.31
N ALA A 149 1.56 -10.52 -16.28
CA ALA A 149 1.97 -11.65 -17.11
C ALA A 149 2.43 -12.87 -16.29
N ARG A 150 2.91 -12.64 -15.08
CA ARG A 150 3.31 -13.69 -14.13
C ARG A 150 2.15 -14.42 -13.47
N ASN A 151 0.94 -13.86 -13.50
CA ASN A 151 -0.25 -14.38 -12.83
C ASN A 151 0.00 -14.72 -11.33
N PRO A 152 0.43 -13.75 -10.52
CA PRO A 152 0.86 -14.00 -9.15
C PRO A 152 -0.34 -14.22 -8.22
N LYS A 153 -0.08 -14.83 -7.05
CA LYS A 153 -1.07 -14.94 -5.97
C LYS A 153 -1.21 -13.65 -5.15
N VAL A 154 -0.16 -12.82 -5.13
CA VAL A 154 -0.12 -11.54 -4.39
C VAL A 154 0.57 -10.47 -5.23
N PHE A 155 -0.04 -9.29 -5.33
CA PHE A 155 0.57 -8.10 -5.89
C PHE A 155 1.14 -7.20 -4.79
N LEU A 156 2.35 -6.73 -5.00
CA LEU A 156 3.04 -5.78 -4.15
C LEU A 156 3.36 -4.51 -4.93
N PHE A 157 2.99 -3.34 -4.40
CA PHE A 157 3.20 -2.04 -5.04
C PHE A 157 4.00 -1.13 -4.12
N ASP A 158 5.25 -0.81 -4.46
CA ASP A 158 6.14 0.08 -3.70
C ASP A 158 6.10 1.48 -4.31
N GLU A 159 5.24 2.35 -3.80
CA GLU A 159 5.01 3.74 -4.26
C GLU A 159 4.89 3.90 -5.79
N PRO A 160 4.07 3.10 -6.48
CA PRO A 160 4.11 3.03 -7.93
C PRO A 160 3.66 4.31 -8.63
N LEU A 161 2.96 5.21 -7.93
CA LEU A 161 2.38 6.44 -8.51
C LEU A 161 3.19 7.70 -8.23
N SER A 162 4.25 7.62 -7.43
CA SER A 162 5.01 8.78 -6.94
C SER A 162 5.66 9.61 -8.06
N ASN A 163 6.05 8.97 -9.17
CA ASN A 163 6.74 9.62 -10.31
C ASN A 163 5.79 10.11 -11.42
N LEU A 164 4.48 10.20 -11.15
CA LEU A 164 3.46 10.64 -12.11
C LEU A 164 2.93 12.04 -11.77
N ASP A 165 2.52 12.77 -12.80
CA ASP A 165 1.74 14.00 -12.61
C ASP A 165 0.34 13.68 -12.04
N ALA A 166 -0.31 14.68 -11.44
CA ALA A 166 -1.59 14.51 -10.73
C ALA A 166 -2.72 13.93 -11.59
N LYS A 167 -2.83 14.36 -12.87
CA LYS A 167 -3.86 13.88 -13.80
C LYS A 167 -3.66 12.41 -14.12
N LEU A 168 -2.43 12.03 -14.46
CA LEU A 168 -2.07 10.67 -14.81
C LEU A 168 -2.17 9.74 -13.60
N ARG A 169 -1.76 10.21 -12.40
CA ARG A 169 -1.88 9.49 -11.14
C ARG A 169 -3.34 9.07 -10.88
N GLY A 170 -4.31 9.99 -11.06
CA GLY A 170 -5.73 9.68 -10.94
C GLY A 170 -6.20 8.58 -11.88
N GLN A 171 -5.78 8.63 -13.15
CA GLN A 171 -6.15 7.62 -14.15
C GLN A 171 -5.58 6.23 -13.82
N VAL A 172 -4.29 6.19 -13.48
CA VAL A 172 -3.61 4.92 -13.19
C VAL A 172 -4.13 4.29 -11.91
N ARG A 173 -4.50 5.08 -10.91
CA ARG A 173 -5.12 4.60 -9.67
C ARG A 173 -6.39 3.80 -9.97
N ILE A 174 -7.28 4.33 -10.82
CA ILE A 174 -8.51 3.63 -11.25
C ILE A 174 -8.17 2.31 -11.95
N GLN A 175 -7.14 2.32 -12.82
CA GLN A 175 -6.68 1.12 -13.53
C GLN A 175 -6.14 0.05 -12.57
N ILE A 176 -5.36 0.44 -11.55
CA ILE A 176 -4.84 -0.49 -10.54
C ILE A 176 -5.98 -1.15 -9.77
N LYS A 177 -6.97 -0.38 -9.30
CA LYS A 177 -8.11 -0.95 -8.56
C LYS A 177 -8.95 -1.88 -9.42
N LYS A 178 -9.21 -1.50 -10.68
CA LYS A 178 -9.90 -2.34 -11.64
C LYS A 178 -9.14 -3.65 -11.87
N LEU A 179 -7.85 -3.55 -12.15
CA LEU A 179 -6.99 -4.71 -12.39
C LEU A 179 -7.02 -5.70 -11.23
N GLN A 180 -6.87 -5.23 -9.99
CA GLN A 180 -6.92 -6.08 -8.80
C GLN A 180 -8.24 -6.84 -8.70
N ARG A 181 -9.37 -6.16 -8.97
CA ARG A 181 -10.69 -6.77 -8.97
C ARG A 181 -10.85 -7.82 -10.06
N ASP A 182 -10.45 -7.48 -11.30
CA ASP A 182 -10.57 -8.36 -12.46
C ASP A 182 -9.74 -9.65 -12.28
N MET A 183 -8.57 -9.53 -11.64
CA MET A 183 -7.68 -10.66 -11.37
C MET A 183 -7.98 -11.40 -10.07
N ASN A 184 -8.82 -10.85 -9.20
CA ASN A 184 -9.17 -11.44 -7.89
C ASN A 184 -7.93 -11.80 -7.06
N VAL A 185 -6.98 -10.88 -6.96
CA VAL A 185 -5.65 -11.07 -6.35
C VAL A 185 -5.48 -10.18 -5.12
N THR A 186 -4.94 -10.74 -4.05
CA THR A 186 -4.55 -9.98 -2.85
C THR A 186 -3.48 -8.96 -3.21
N SER A 187 -3.69 -7.71 -2.81
CA SER A 187 -2.80 -6.61 -3.16
C SER A 187 -2.36 -5.81 -1.94
N ILE A 188 -1.06 -5.52 -1.85
CA ILE A 188 -0.49 -4.68 -0.81
C ILE A 188 0.16 -3.48 -1.48
N PHE A 189 -0.29 -2.29 -1.14
CA PHE A 189 0.11 -1.04 -1.76
C PHE A 189 0.75 -0.11 -0.74
N VAL A 190 1.95 0.36 -1.01
CA VAL A 190 2.65 1.35 -0.19
C VAL A 190 2.51 2.72 -0.80
N THR A 191 2.14 3.70 0.01
CA THR A 191 2.10 5.10 -0.38
C THR A 191 2.32 6.04 0.82
N HIS A 192 2.72 7.26 0.53
CA HIS A 192 2.68 8.38 1.46
C HIS A 192 1.55 9.37 1.12
N ASP A 193 0.81 9.14 0.03
CA ASP A 193 -0.31 9.98 -0.44
C ASP A 193 -1.63 9.48 0.18
N GLN A 194 -2.26 10.33 0.99
CA GLN A 194 -3.52 10.01 1.67
C GLN A 194 -4.67 9.79 0.68
N VAL A 195 -4.70 10.52 -0.44
CA VAL A 195 -5.77 10.37 -1.45
C VAL A 195 -5.68 9.00 -2.11
N GLU A 196 -4.46 8.51 -2.37
CA GLU A 196 -4.25 7.15 -2.85
C GLU A 196 -4.75 6.13 -1.83
N ALA A 197 -4.34 6.28 -0.58
CA ALA A 197 -4.74 5.39 0.50
C ALA A 197 -6.27 5.31 0.65
N MET A 198 -6.92 6.45 0.80
CA MET A 198 -8.37 6.56 1.02
C MET A 198 -9.22 6.05 -0.15
N THR A 199 -8.67 6.06 -1.38
CA THR A 199 -9.43 5.69 -2.59
C THR A 199 -9.16 4.27 -3.10
N LEU A 200 -8.00 3.70 -2.79
CA LEU A 200 -7.61 2.35 -3.24
C LEU A 200 -7.91 1.27 -2.20
N GLY A 201 -7.67 1.56 -0.92
CA GLY A 201 -7.71 0.57 0.15
C GLY A 201 -9.11 0.06 0.45
N ASP A 202 -9.25 -1.24 0.60
CA ASP A 202 -10.38 -1.84 1.31
C ASP A 202 -10.15 -1.65 2.81
N ARG A 203 -8.89 -1.83 3.26
CA ARG A 203 -8.38 -1.38 4.57
C ARG A 203 -7.07 -0.61 4.41
N LEU A 204 -6.80 0.24 5.41
CA LEU A 204 -5.55 0.97 5.57
C LEU A 204 -4.85 0.49 6.84
N ALA A 205 -3.55 0.29 6.77
CA ALA A 205 -2.67 0.20 7.92
C ALA A 205 -1.87 1.50 8.02
N VAL A 206 -2.18 2.33 8.97
CA VAL A 206 -1.43 3.56 9.26
C VAL A 206 -0.20 3.17 10.06
N ILE A 207 0.98 3.38 9.49
CA ILE A 207 2.25 2.97 10.09
C ILE A 207 3.03 4.20 10.55
N ASN A 208 3.53 4.15 11.77
CA ASN A 208 4.41 5.12 12.34
C ASN A 208 5.52 4.43 13.13
N GLU A 209 6.76 4.87 12.99
CA GLU A 209 7.93 4.35 13.74
C GLU A 209 8.01 2.81 13.81
N GLY A 210 7.66 2.13 12.72
CA GLY A 210 7.74 0.67 12.59
C GLY A 210 6.59 -0.11 13.22
N ILE A 211 5.55 0.56 13.73
CA ILE A 211 4.35 -0.07 14.29
C ILE A 211 3.10 0.31 13.50
N ILE A 212 2.05 -0.50 13.59
CA ILE A 212 0.71 -0.16 13.09
C ILE A 212 0.00 0.65 14.17
N GLU A 213 -0.24 1.94 13.91
CA GLU A 213 -1.00 2.84 14.78
C GLU A 213 -2.49 2.54 14.76
N GLN A 214 -3.01 2.27 13.55
CA GLN A 214 -4.42 1.90 13.36
C GLN A 214 -4.59 1.08 12.09
N LEU A 215 -5.50 0.12 12.13
CA LEU A 215 -5.92 -0.71 11.00
C LEU A 215 -7.44 -0.67 10.89
N GLY A 216 -7.96 -0.26 9.73
CA GLY A 216 -9.42 -0.17 9.54
C GLY A 216 -9.79 0.20 8.11
N THR A 217 -11.10 0.37 7.86
CA THR A 217 -11.56 0.93 6.59
C THR A 217 -11.14 2.41 6.48
N PRO A 218 -11.01 2.96 5.26
CA PRO A 218 -10.70 4.38 5.08
C PRO A 218 -11.62 5.31 5.88
N ILE A 219 -12.93 5.00 5.89
CA ILE A 219 -13.94 5.81 6.60
C ILE A 219 -13.74 5.72 8.11
N ASP A 220 -13.54 4.51 8.66
CA ASP A 220 -13.35 4.35 10.11
C ASP A 220 -12.12 5.12 10.61
N ILE A 221 -11.00 5.04 9.86
CA ILE A 221 -9.76 5.73 10.22
C ILE A 221 -9.94 7.26 10.15
N TYR A 222 -10.72 7.75 9.18
CA TYR A 222 -10.99 9.17 9.05
C TYR A 222 -11.92 9.71 10.16
N GLU A 223 -13.02 8.99 10.43
CA GLU A 223 -14.04 9.43 11.38
C GLU A 223 -13.66 9.15 12.84
N LYS A 224 -12.94 8.05 13.08
CA LYS A 224 -12.61 7.53 14.42
C LYS A 224 -11.12 7.25 14.57
N PRO A 225 -10.25 8.27 14.46
CA PRO A 225 -8.82 8.06 14.69
C PRO A 225 -8.56 7.59 16.12
N GLU A 226 -7.74 6.55 16.28
CA GLU A 226 -7.41 5.96 17.60
C GLU A 226 -6.27 6.70 18.32
N SER A 227 -5.52 7.55 17.60
CA SER A 227 -4.45 8.38 18.17
C SER A 227 -4.45 9.80 17.58
N ILE A 228 -3.81 10.73 18.29
CA ILE A 228 -3.58 12.09 17.78
C ILE A 228 -2.80 12.02 16.47
N PHE A 229 -1.79 11.14 16.40
CA PHE A 229 -1.00 10.95 15.18
C PHE A 229 -1.88 10.59 13.97
N VAL A 230 -2.78 9.63 14.12
CA VAL A 230 -3.68 9.22 13.02
C VAL A 230 -4.61 10.38 12.62
N GLY A 231 -5.16 11.10 13.59
CA GLY A 231 -6.01 12.27 13.34
C GLY A 231 -5.30 13.40 12.59
N GLU A 232 -4.05 13.66 12.93
CA GLU A 232 -3.20 14.65 12.23
C GLU A 232 -2.77 14.15 10.85
N PHE A 233 -2.39 12.88 10.76
CA PHE A 233 -1.85 12.33 9.54
C PHE A 233 -2.91 12.10 8.47
N ILE A 234 -4.14 11.68 8.82
CA ILE A 234 -5.21 11.37 7.88
C ILE A 234 -6.20 12.53 7.78
N GLY A 235 -6.35 13.07 6.59
CA GLY A 235 -7.30 14.13 6.25
C GLY A 235 -6.64 15.39 5.71
N SER A 236 -7.33 16.08 4.81
CA SER A 236 -6.93 17.37 4.26
C SER A 236 -8.18 18.26 4.13
N PRO A 237 -8.33 19.27 5.03
CA PRO A 237 -7.41 19.67 6.09
C PRO A 237 -7.26 18.62 7.20
N GLN A 238 -6.16 18.73 7.96
CA GLN A 238 -5.89 17.89 9.13
C GLN A 238 -6.95 18.09 10.22
N MET A 239 -7.08 17.12 11.13
CA MET A 239 -7.89 17.28 12.33
C MET A 239 -7.31 18.38 13.21
N ASN A 240 -8.17 19.23 13.77
CA ASN A 240 -7.77 20.24 14.74
C ASN A 240 -7.75 19.63 16.13
N PHE A 241 -6.74 19.99 16.93
CA PHE A 241 -6.61 19.53 18.31
C PHE A 241 -6.53 20.72 19.26
N VAL A 242 -7.30 20.67 20.34
CA VAL A 242 -7.33 21.70 21.38
C VAL A 242 -7.19 21.04 22.75
N ASN A 243 -6.21 21.50 23.52
CA ASN A 243 -6.03 21.07 24.91
C ASN A 243 -7.06 21.75 25.81
N GLY A 244 -7.62 20.98 26.74
CA GLY A 244 -8.59 21.49 27.72
C GLY A 244 -8.78 20.52 28.87
N THR A 245 -9.78 20.78 29.67
CA THR A 245 -10.19 19.94 30.81
C THR A 245 -11.65 19.56 30.67
N VAL A 246 -12.01 18.37 31.13
CA VAL A 246 -13.40 17.94 31.16
C VAL A 246 -13.91 17.98 32.61
N ASN A 247 -14.99 18.71 32.80
CA ASN A 247 -15.71 18.79 34.07
C ASN A 247 -17.21 18.55 33.84
N ASN A 248 -17.83 17.59 34.51
CA ASN A 248 -19.27 17.31 34.39
C ASN A 248 -19.77 17.25 32.93
N ASN A 249 -19.15 16.45 32.08
CA ASN A 249 -19.45 16.31 30.64
C ASN A 249 -19.31 17.60 29.83
N THR A 250 -18.58 18.60 30.34
CA THR A 250 -18.27 19.83 29.62
C THR A 250 -16.77 19.93 29.40
N PHE A 251 -16.35 19.97 28.15
CA PHE A 251 -14.98 20.28 27.77
C PHE A 251 -14.78 21.80 27.84
N GLU A 252 -13.77 22.24 28.56
CA GLU A 252 -13.41 23.66 28.72
C GLU A 252 -11.99 23.91 28.24
N SER A 253 -11.84 24.91 27.37
CA SER A 253 -10.55 25.42 26.90
C SER A 253 -10.56 26.95 26.89
N LYS A 254 -9.42 27.58 26.60
CA LYS A 254 -9.32 29.05 26.50
C LYS A 254 -10.27 29.56 25.41
N GLY A 255 -11.38 30.18 25.83
CA GLY A 255 -12.31 30.86 24.94
C GLY A 255 -13.60 30.13 24.56
N PHE A 256 -13.75 28.86 24.89
CA PHE A 256 -14.99 28.12 24.58
C PHE A 256 -15.26 26.95 25.52
N LYS A 257 -16.53 26.53 25.57
CA LYS A 257 -17.01 25.34 26.29
C LYS A 257 -17.91 24.54 25.39
N ILE A 258 -17.75 23.23 25.40
CA ILE A 258 -18.58 22.29 24.60
C ILE A 258 -19.07 21.16 25.50
N ASN A 259 -20.38 20.86 25.42
CA ASN A 259 -20.91 19.68 26.08
C ASN A 259 -20.53 18.44 25.28
N ILE A 260 -20.03 17.42 25.96
CA ILE A 260 -19.65 16.12 25.38
C ILE A 260 -20.54 15.04 25.99
N ASP A 261 -21.00 14.11 25.14
CA ASP A 261 -21.90 13.01 25.57
C ASP A 261 -21.16 11.86 26.29
N LYS A 262 -19.85 12.01 26.52
CA LYS A 262 -19.02 10.98 27.11
C LYS A 262 -18.67 11.32 28.55
N LYS A 263 -18.97 10.44 29.49
CA LYS A 263 -18.48 10.59 30.88
C LYS A 263 -16.96 10.41 30.88
N ILE A 264 -16.26 11.50 31.04
CA ILE A 264 -14.81 11.54 31.25
C ILE A 264 -14.62 12.32 32.55
N ASP A 265 -14.03 11.70 33.57
CA ASP A 265 -13.82 12.35 34.86
C ASP A 265 -12.52 13.18 34.82
N ASN A 266 -12.63 14.47 35.12
CA ASN A 266 -11.60 15.46 35.54
C ASN A 266 -10.16 15.13 35.08
N THR A 267 -9.90 15.20 33.80
CA THR A 267 -8.54 14.93 33.25
C THR A 267 -8.18 15.99 32.23
N ASP A 268 -6.88 16.29 32.15
CA ASP A 268 -6.32 16.98 30.99
C ASP A 268 -6.66 16.16 29.74
N THR A 269 -7.37 16.78 28.81
CA THR A 269 -7.96 16.11 27.64
C THR A 269 -7.64 16.90 26.39
N VAL A 270 -7.50 16.20 25.28
CA VAL A 270 -7.35 16.78 23.95
C VAL A 270 -8.64 16.56 23.19
N LEU A 271 -9.30 17.65 22.76
CA LEU A 271 -10.45 17.59 21.87
C LEU A 271 -9.97 17.60 20.41
N GLY A 272 -10.27 16.55 19.66
CA GLY A 272 -10.06 16.49 18.21
C GLY A 272 -11.37 16.76 17.46
N PHE A 273 -11.31 17.59 16.41
CA PHE A 273 -12.47 17.82 15.54
C PHE A 273 -12.03 18.12 14.10
N ARG A 274 -12.85 17.70 13.13
CA ARG A 274 -12.68 18.02 11.72
C ARG A 274 -13.36 19.36 11.41
N ALA A 275 -12.75 20.16 10.50
CA ALA A 275 -13.28 21.47 10.13
C ALA A 275 -14.73 21.41 9.60
N GLU A 276 -15.07 20.38 8.85
CA GLU A 276 -16.41 20.14 8.30
C GLU A 276 -17.49 19.82 9.33
N HIS A 277 -17.12 19.45 10.54
CA HIS A 277 -18.05 19.16 11.64
C HIS A 277 -18.47 20.42 12.41
N ILE A 278 -17.84 21.58 12.12
CA ILE A 278 -18.19 22.85 12.76
C ILE A 278 -19.24 23.56 11.89
N GLN A 279 -20.39 23.86 12.50
CA GLN A 279 -21.41 24.75 11.94
C GLN A 279 -21.31 26.09 12.65
N LEU A 280 -21.20 27.20 11.87
CA LEU A 280 -21.19 28.58 12.35
C LEU A 280 -22.60 29.13 12.46
#